data_58f68ff9bd6c1b9ffa2745b1c2bc9e93
#
_entry.id   58f68ff9bd6c1b9ffa2745b1c2bc9e93
#
_cell.length_a   1.000
_cell.length_b   1.000
_cell.length_c   1.000
_cell.angle_alpha   90.00
_cell.angle_beta   90.00
_cell.angle_gamma   90.00
#
_symmetry.space_group_name_H-M   'P 1'
#
loop_
_entity.id
_entity.type
_entity.pdbx_description
1 polymer ?
#
loop_
_entity_poly.entity_id
_entity_poly.type
_entity_poly.pdbx_seq_one_letter_code
_entity_poly.pdbx_strand_id
1 'polypeptide(L)'
;MGWNTVAAAPGSVLFNGISDGTRFYFVHSYALRVRDAGPLRDAGAKITVADHGEPFAAAVELGVVSATQFHPEKSGDAGAIVLANWLRSLT
;
A
#
# COMPACT_ATOMS: atom_id res chain seq x y z
N MET A 1 -1.84 -0.70 -16.22
CA MET A 1 -0.85 -1.02 -15.19
C MET A 1 -0.69 -2.51 -15.01
N GLY A 2 -1.54 -3.19 -14.30
CA GLY A 2 -1.44 -4.62 -14.07
C GLY A 2 -0.77 -4.94 -12.73
N TRP A 3 -0.08 -6.07 -12.65
CA TRP A 3 0.51 -6.56 -11.41
C TRP A 3 1.86 -5.94 -11.14
N ASN A 4 2.09 -5.52 -9.89
CA ASN A 4 3.37 -4.95 -9.48
C ASN A 4 3.65 -5.29 -8.02
N THR A 5 4.94 -5.31 -7.67
CA THR A 5 5.37 -5.53 -6.28
C THR A 5 5.35 -4.22 -5.50
N VAL A 6 5.37 -4.34 -4.18
CA VAL A 6 5.42 -3.18 -3.28
C VAL A 6 6.55 -3.35 -2.27
N ALA A 7 7.09 -2.24 -1.81
CA ALA A 7 8.03 -2.22 -0.68
C ALA A 7 7.26 -1.70 0.53
N ALA A 8 6.89 -2.61 1.43
CA ALA A 8 6.10 -2.27 2.59
C ALA A 8 6.81 -1.29 3.51
N ALA A 9 6.06 -0.31 4.02
CA ALA A 9 6.60 0.63 4.99
C ALA A 9 7.03 -0.10 6.27
N PRO A 10 8.10 0.33 6.93
CA PRO A 10 8.48 -0.24 8.22
C PRO A 10 7.33 -0.09 9.23
N GLY A 11 6.99 -1.18 9.89
CA GLY A 11 5.90 -1.19 10.87
C GLY A 11 4.50 -1.19 10.26
N SER A 12 4.36 -1.44 8.95
CA SER A 12 3.06 -1.50 8.30
C SER A 12 2.19 -2.58 8.92
N VAL A 13 0.94 -2.23 9.21
CA VAL A 13 -0.08 -3.18 9.65
C VAL A 13 -0.73 -3.87 8.46
N LEU A 14 -1.00 -3.13 7.39
CA LEU A 14 -1.67 -3.67 6.19
C LEU A 14 -0.90 -4.82 5.55
N PHE A 15 0.42 -4.72 5.54
CA PHE A 15 1.27 -5.69 4.85
C PHE A 15 1.90 -6.72 5.78
N ASN A 16 1.41 -6.81 7.00
CA ASN A 16 1.89 -7.81 7.97
C ASN A 16 1.59 -9.21 7.44
N GLY A 17 2.62 -10.05 7.36
CA GLY A 17 2.49 -11.40 6.83
C GLY A 17 2.60 -11.51 5.31
N ILE A 18 2.84 -10.40 4.63
CA ILE A 18 3.04 -10.38 3.17
C ILE A 18 4.53 -10.55 2.88
N SER A 19 4.87 -11.54 2.05
CA SER A 19 6.26 -11.80 1.66
C SER A 19 6.73 -10.78 0.64
N ASP A 20 8.04 -10.50 0.64
CA ASP A 20 8.66 -9.65 -0.39
C ASP A 20 8.44 -10.28 -1.76
N GLY A 21 8.24 -9.44 -2.76
CA GLY A 21 8.00 -9.91 -4.12
C GLY A 21 6.54 -10.27 -4.41
N THR A 22 5.67 -10.20 -3.41
CA THR A 22 4.24 -10.41 -3.61
C THR A 22 3.67 -9.30 -4.51
N ARG A 23 2.83 -9.66 -5.46
CA ARG A 23 2.28 -8.73 -6.44
C ARG A 23 0.86 -8.33 -6.10
N PHE A 24 0.54 -7.08 -6.38
CA PHE A 24 -0.79 -6.52 -6.24
C PHE A 24 -1.25 -5.95 -7.59
N TYR A 25 -2.56 -5.89 -7.79
CA TYR A 25 -3.15 -5.47 -9.04
C TYR A 25 -3.46 -3.98 -9.03
N PHE A 26 -2.83 -3.23 -9.94
CA PHE A 26 -2.99 -1.79 -10.07
C PHE A 26 -3.73 -1.45 -11.36
N VAL A 27 -4.77 -0.63 -11.26
CA VAL A 27 -5.44 -0.03 -12.41
C VAL A 27 -5.74 1.41 -12.02
N HIS A 28 -4.90 2.35 -12.44
CA HIS A 28 -5.10 3.75 -12.12
C HIS A 28 -4.39 4.63 -13.14
N SER A 29 -4.90 5.84 -13.33
CA SER A 29 -4.29 6.84 -14.20
C SER A 29 -3.40 7.81 -13.43
N TYR A 30 -3.66 7.97 -12.12
CA TYR A 30 -2.94 8.91 -11.27
C TYR A 30 -2.51 8.22 -9.99
N ALA A 31 -1.35 8.61 -9.48
CA ALA A 31 -0.84 8.11 -8.21
C ALA A 31 -0.03 9.21 -7.53
N LEU A 32 -0.03 9.20 -6.19
CA LEU A 32 0.80 10.12 -5.42
C LEU A 32 2.26 9.67 -5.54
N ARG A 33 3.11 10.52 -6.11
CA ARG A 33 4.54 10.24 -6.21
C ARG A 33 5.19 10.34 -4.83
N VAL A 34 6.16 9.48 -4.57
CA VAL A 34 6.84 9.46 -3.27
C VAL A 34 7.47 10.83 -2.96
N ARG A 35 8.00 11.52 -3.96
CA ARG A 35 8.59 12.85 -3.77
C ARG A 35 7.57 13.90 -3.33
N ASP A 36 6.27 13.65 -3.54
CA ASP A 36 5.19 14.57 -3.15
C ASP A 36 4.52 14.13 -1.84
N ALA A 37 5.00 13.07 -1.20
CA ALA A 37 4.39 12.50 0.00
C ALA A 37 4.97 13.06 1.32
N GLY A 38 5.86 14.05 1.24
CA GLY A 38 6.49 14.63 2.43
C GLY A 38 5.51 15.06 3.51
N PRO A 39 4.44 15.83 3.19
CA PRO A 39 3.47 16.24 4.22
C PRO A 39 2.82 15.06 4.93
N LEU A 40 2.54 13.95 4.23
CA LEU A 40 1.97 12.75 4.85
C LEU A 40 2.98 12.10 5.80
N ARG A 41 4.24 12.01 5.39
CA ARG A 41 5.29 11.47 6.25
C ARG A 41 5.49 12.32 7.49
N ASP A 42 5.46 13.63 7.33
CA ASP A 42 5.59 14.58 8.44
C ASP A 42 4.45 14.40 9.44
N ALA A 43 3.28 14.00 8.98
CA ALA A 43 2.13 13.69 9.83
C ALA A 43 2.21 12.30 10.48
N GLY A 44 3.24 11.52 10.19
CA GLY A 44 3.43 10.20 10.77
C GLY A 44 2.88 9.06 9.94
N ALA A 45 2.48 9.30 8.70
CA ALA A 45 1.95 8.26 7.83
C ALA A 45 3.03 7.25 7.43
N LYS A 46 2.63 5.99 7.34
CA LYS A 46 3.47 4.92 6.78
C LYS A 46 3.16 4.81 5.29
N ILE A 47 4.18 4.95 4.47
CA ILE A 47 4.04 4.94 3.01
C ILE A 47 4.64 3.64 2.46
N THR A 48 3.82 2.80 1.88
CA THR A 48 4.26 1.62 1.13
C THR A 48 4.43 2.03 -0.32
N VAL A 49 5.54 1.64 -0.92
CA VAL A 49 6.00 2.17 -2.21
C VAL A 49 5.95 1.10 -3.29
N ALA A 50 5.50 1.47 -4.48
CA ALA A 50 5.69 0.70 -5.71
C ALA A 50 6.38 1.59 -6.73
N ASP A 51 6.90 0.99 -7.79
CA ASP A 51 7.65 1.70 -8.82
C ASP A 51 7.11 1.34 -10.20
N HIS A 52 6.80 2.35 -10.99
CA HIS A 52 6.43 2.19 -12.39
C HIS A 52 7.03 3.35 -13.16
N GLY A 53 8.37 3.25 -13.37
CA GLY A 53 9.14 4.33 -13.95
C GLY A 53 9.51 5.41 -12.94
N GLU A 54 8.70 5.60 -11.92
CA GLU A 54 8.93 6.52 -10.81
C GLU A 54 8.27 5.94 -9.55
N PRO A 55 8.89 6.08 -8.39
CA PRO A 55 8.27 5.59 -7.14
C PRO A 55 6.97 6.33 -6.83
N PHE A 56 5.95 5.58 -6.45
CA PHE A 56 4.66 6.16 -6.05
C PHE A 56 4.14 5.46 -4.79
N ALA A 57 3.22 6.13 -4.09
CA ALA A 57 2.61 5.57 -2.89
C ALA A 57 1.61 4.49 -3.29
N ALA A 58 1.92 3.25 -2.98
CA ALA A 58 1.01 2.12 -3.21
C ALA A 58 -0.04 2.03 -2.11
N ALA A 59 0.32 2.43 -0.89
CA ALA A 59 -0.60 2.48 0.24
C ALA A 59 -0.12 3.52 1.24
N VAL A 60 -1.07 4.09 1.98
CA VAL A 60 -0.81 5.06 3.05
C VAL A 60 -1.57 4.60 4.29
N GLU A 61 -0.87 4.56 5.42
CA GLU A 61 -1.46 4.23 6.71
C GLU A 61 -1.21 5.39 7.67
N LEU A 62 -2.29 6.01 8.16
CA LEU A 62 -2.20 7.12 9.11
C LEU A 62 -3.28 6.93 10.18
N GLY A 63 -2.85 6.57 11.39
CA GLY A 63 -3.77 6.25 12.46
C GLY A 63 -4.68 5.07 12.08
N VAL A 64 -5.98 5.25 12.17
CA VAL A 64 -6.96 4.21 11.80
C VAL A 64 -7.36 4.28 10.31
N VAL A 65 -6.85 5.27 9.60
CA VAL A 65 -7.16 5.47 8.18
C VAL A 65 -6.12 4.77 7.33
N SER A 66 -6.57 3.99 6.35
CA SER A 66 -5.71 3.33 5.38
C SER A 66 -6.25 3.57 3.98
N ALA A 67 -5.36 3.79 3.04
CA ALA A 67 -5.71 3.95 1.64
C ALA A 67 -4.76 3.14 0.78
N THR A 68 -5.28 2.54 -0.29
CA THR A 68 -4.46 1.77 -1.24
C THR A 68 -4.68 2.30 -2.64
N GLN A 69 -3.62 2.27 -3.44
CA GLN A 69 -3.69 2.62 -4.86
C GLN A 69 -3.98 1.39 -5.71
N PHE A 70 -3.71 0.21 -5.19
CA PHE A 70 -4.06 -1.05 -5.84
C PHE A 70 -5.47 -1.50 -5.42
N HIS A 71 -5.95 -2.55 -6.08
CA HIS A 71 -7.26 -3.15 -5.78
C HIS A 71 -7.06 -4.42 -4.94
N PRO A 72 -7.24 -4.37 -3.60
CA PRO A 72 -7.10 -5.58 -2.78
C PRO A 72 -8.06 -6.69 -3.21
N GLU A 73 -9.29 -6.32 -3.57
CA GLU A 73 -10.32 -7.28 -3.97
C GLU A 73 -9.98 -8.01 -5.28
N LYS A 74 -9.02 -7.48 -6.07
CA LYS A 74 -8.56 -8.08 -7.32
C LYS A 74 -7.14 -8.61 -7.23
N SER A 75 -6.56 -8.63 -6.04
CA SER A 75 -5.16 -9.00 -5.82
C SER A 75 -5.00 -10.39 -5.22
N GLY A 76 -6.02 -11.24 -5.37
CA GLY A 76 -5.97 -12.64 -4.94
C GLY A 76 -5.77 -12.80 -3.44
N ASP A 77 -5.01 -13.83 -3.06
CA ASP A 77 -4.78 -14.15 -1.64
C ASP A 77 -4.04 -13.02 -0.92
N ALA A 78 -3.11 -12.36 -1.58
CA ALA A 78 -2.37 -11.23 -0.99
C ALA A 78 -3.33 -10.09 -0.65
N GLY A 79 -4.26 -9.78 -1.55
CA GLY A 79 -5.28 -8.76 -1.28
C GLY A 79 -6.19 -9.13 -0.12
N ALA A 80 -6.55 -10.42 0.00
CA ALA A 80 -7.35 -10.90 1.11
C ALA A 80 -6.63 -10.72 2.44
N ILE A 81 -5.31 -10.95 2.48
CA ILE A 81 -4.52 -10.73 3.69
C ILE A 81 -4.51 -9.25 4.08
N VAL A 82 -4.33 -8.36 3.10
CA VAL A 82 -4.36 -6.91 3.35
C VAL A 82 -5.71 -6.48 3.94
N LEU A 83 -6.82 -6.95 3.35
CA LEU A 83 -8.16 -6.63 3.84
C LEU A 83 -8.38 -7.16 5.26
N ALA A 84 -7.94 -8.39 5.55
CA ALA A 84 -8.04 -8.97 6.88
C ALA A 84 -7.22 -8.18 7.89
N ASN A 85 -6.01 -7.75 7.52
CA ASN A 85 -5.17 -6.94 8.39
C ASN A 85 -5.82 -5.61 8.71
N TRP A 86 -6.44 -4.99 7.72
CA TRP A 86 -7.15 -3.73 7.92
C TRP A 86 -8.32 -3.89 8.89
N LEU A 87 -9.14 -4.93 8.69
CA LEU A 87 -10.28 -5.18 9.58
C LEU A 87 -9.82 -5.39 11.02
N ARG A 88 -8.75 -6.14 11.23
CA ARG A 88 -8.21 -6.36 12.58
C ARG A 88 -7.69 -5.07 13.21
N SER A 89 -7.19 -4.13 12.40
CA SER A 89 -6.67 -2.87 12.90
C SER A 89 -7.77 -1.95 13.47
N LEU A 90 -9.03 -2.23 13.13
CA LEU A 90 -10.16 -1.43 13.58
C LEU A 90 -10.71 -1.86 14.95
N THR A 91 -10.22 -2.96 15.50
CA THR A 91 -10.73 -3.52 16.76
C THR A 91 -9.82 -3.24 17.95
#